data_ec478463d16cc51a99be922658930266
#
_entry.id   ec478463d16cc51a99be922658930266
#
_cell.length_a   1.000
_cell.length_b   1.000
_cell.length_c   1.000
_cell.angle_alpha   90.00
_cell.angle_beta   90.00
_cell.angle_gamma   90.00
#
_symmetry.space_group_name_H-M   'P 1'
#
loop_
_entity.id
_entity.type
_entity.pdbx_description
1 polymer ?
#
loop_
_entity_poly.entity_id
_entity_poly.type
_entity_poly.pdbx_seq_one_letter_code
_entity_poly.pdbx_strand_id
1 'polypeptide(L)'
;MGKYFSDAVDNAIEAIYYTYDREKAAAAVQPLADAANAGDGDAAYILSRCVSGPQYSWDYHPFQANDEAVEQLIRQSIVKGSAMGVLGAMRCGMLTPEMEEAMPFANLREAWNVVYEKAQAGCLFAMNMIGNTYFWLDIVRVEGKGPNDFPSKEAFGVWLRESELKCLPWFEKAFAGGMGFAGRNMYNLYNDGEEGVIAPDKSKAEAIARLGAEKGYPDWQERYAGFLISKEGRAQEALDLYFAAAKQGQLSSWFYIGKAFQEGKVVPKDCPQAMKCYELGLQDPNAIGCANRAGELLFHGKDGVPQDYARAVQFFEQAHAQKNTWGNDMLGTCYLFGYGCQKNPARALQLFQEVDYSTNLLNFGLGTLYTEGLGVPEDIKKGVEYFQKCKNYAPAQEALLKFK
;
A
#
# COMPACT_ATOMS: atom_id res chain seq x y z
N MET A 1 -17.25 24.46 6.99
CA MET A 1 -17.99 23.20 6.94
C MET A 1 -19.07 23.14 7.98
N GLY A 2 -20.13 22.33 7.78
CA GLY A 2 -21.13 22.10 8.83
C GLY A 2 -20.52 21.40 10.03
N LYS A 3 -21.03 21.71 11.23
CA LYS A 3 -20.62 21.01 12.46
C LYS A 3 -21.50 19.78 12.64
N TYR A 4 -20.87 18.62 12.69
CA TYR A 4 -21.55 17.32 12.82
C TYR A 4 -21.21 16.61 14.12
N PHE A 5 -20.08 17.00 14.75
CA PHE A 5 -19.53 16.44 15.98
C PHE A 5 -19.10 17.56 16.93
N SER A 6 -18.37 17.23 17.99
CA SER A 6 -17.70 18.24 18.81
C SER A 6 -16.62 18.99 18.00
N ASP A 7 -16.29 20.21 18.44
CA ASP A 7 -15.27 21.01 17.76
C ASP A 7 -13.91 20.28 17.63
N ALA A 8 -13.55 19.50 18.65
CA ALA A 8 -12.31 18.70 18.62
C ALA A 8 -12.34 17.64 17.52
N VAL A 9 -13.47 16.93 17.35
CA VAL A 9 -13.66 15.90 16.34
C VAL A 9 -13.74 16.49 14.94
N ASP A 10 -14.55 17.55 14.74
CA ASP A 10 -14.68 18.19 13.42
C ASP A 10 -13.34 18.77 12.94
N ASN A 11 -12.57 19.43 13.82
CA ASN A 11 -11.26 19.97 13.50
C ASN A 11 -10.23 18.86 13.16
N ALA A 12 -10.26 17.74 13.91
CA ALA A 12 -9.38 16.61 13.64
C ALA A 12 -9.72 15.95 12.30
N ILE A 13 -11.00 15.71 12.02
CA ILE A 13 -11.45 15.15 10.75
C ILE A 13 -11.07 16.06 9.58
N GLU A 14 -11.26 17.38 9.72
CA GLU A 14 -10.89 18.34 8.68
C GLU A 14 -9.38 18.30 8.40
N ALA A 15 -8.55 18.36 9.45
CA ALA A 15 -7.10 18.38 9.31
C ALA A 15 -6.53 17.07 8.73
N ILE A 16 -7.05 15.92 9.17
CA ILE A 16 -6.51 14.60 8.80
C ILE A 16 -7.06 14.12 7.46
N TYR A 17 -8.37 14.27 7.21
CA TYR A 17 -9.03 13.59 6.10
C TYR A 17 -9.46 14.49 4.94
N TYR A 18 -9.52 15.83 5.16
CA TYR A 18 -9.97 16.75 4.12
C TYR A 18 -8.84 17.63 3.58
N THR A 19 -8.00 18.18 4.47
CA THR A 19 -6.94 19.11 4.07
C THR A 19 -5.56 18.48 4.00
N TYR A 20 -5.35 17.31 4.62
CA TYR A 20 -4.03 16.62 4.73
C TYR A 20 -2.94 17.53 5.30
N ASP A 21 -3.35 18.49 6.15
CA ASP A 21 -2.46 19.46 6.78
C ASP A 21 -1.84 18.82 8.04
N ARG A 22 -0.60 18.37 7.92
CA ARG A 22 0.11 17.68 9.01
C ARG A 22 0.32 18.56 10.25
N GLU A 23 0.49 19.86 10.09
CA GLU A 23 0.67 20.77 11.23
C GLU A 23 -0.66 20.94 11.98
N LYS A 24 -1.76 21.14 11.27
CA LYS A 24 -3.08 21.18 11.87
C LYS A 24 -3.50 19.84 12.45
N ALA A 25 -3.18 18.74 11.80
CA ALA A 25 -3.44 17.39 12.33
C ALA A 25 -2.67 17.18 13.64
N ALA A 26 -1.40 17.57 13.71
CA ALA A 26 -0.62 17.52 14.95
C ALA A 26 -1.22 18.37 16.06
N ALA A 27 -1.66 19.59 15.74
CA ALA A 27 -2.32 20.49 16.69
C ALA A 27 -3.68 19.97 17.18
N ALA A 28 -4.38 19.16 16.38
CA ALA A 28 -5.69 18.61 16.72
C ALA A 28 -5.62 17.40 17.66
N VAL A 29 -4.47 16.71 17.79
CA VAL A 29 -4.34 15.47 18.57
C VAL A 29 -4.62 15.68 20.05
N GLN A 30 -4.01 16.71 20.67
CA GLN A 30 -4.21 16.94 22.12
C GLN A 30 -5.65 17.34 22.46
N PRO A 31 -6.30 18.29 21.76
CA PRO A 31 -7.73 18.56 21.94
C PRO A 31 -8.63 17.33 21.76
N LEU A 32 -8.27 16.44 20.79
CA LEU A 32 -9.00 15.19 20.56
C LEU A 32 -8.85 14.21 21.72
N ALA A 33 -7.62 14.08 22.27
CA ALA A 33 -7.36 13.25 23.45
C ALA A 33 -8.09 13.79 24.70
N ASP A 34 -8.08 15.10 24.89
CA ASP A 34 -8.79 15.74 26.01
C ASP A 34 -10.31 15.51 25.91
N ALA A 35 -10.90 15.63 24.71
CA ALA A 35 -12.31 15.34 24.48
C ALA A 35 -12.64 13.86 24.73
N ALA A 36 -11.80 12.93 24.26
CA ALA A 36 -11.95 11.50 24.52
C ALA A 36 -11.91 11.20 26.03
N ASN A 37 -10.97 11.79 26.77
CA ASN A 37 -10.85 11.66 28.22
C ASN A 37 -12.05 12.25 28.95
N ALA A 38 -12.65 13.32 28.40
CA ALA A 38 -13.88 13.90 28.92
C ALA A 38 -15.14 13.08 28.60
N GLY A 39 -15.02 11.99 27.83
CA GLY A 39 -16.09 11.05 27.53
C GLY A 39 -16.75 11.25 26.16
N ASP A 40 -16.14 12.03 25.27
CA ASP A 40 -16.56 12.10 23.86
C ASP A 40 -16.20 10.80 23.13
N GLY A 41 -17.21 9.99 22.80
CA GLY A 41 -17.03 8.70 22.13
C GLY A 41 -16.52 8.85 20.70
N ASP A 42 -16.96 9.89 19.97
CA ASP A 42 -16.51 10.14 18.61
C ASP A 42 -15.03 10.58 18.59
N ALA A 43 -14.60 11.35 19.60
CA ALA A 43 -13.19 11.70 19.79
C ALA A 43 -12.32 10.47 20.07
N ALA A 44 -12.79 9.55 20.93
CA ALA A 44 -12.08 8.29 21.19
C ALA A 44 -11.93 7.44 19.92
N TYR A 45 -12.96 7.38 19.07
CA TYR A 45 -12.89 6.68 17.78
C TYR A 45 -11.86 7.31 16.83
N ILE A 46 -11.87 8.61 16.63
CA ILE A 46 -10.89 9.26 15.74
C ILE A 46 -9.47 9.13 16.30
N LEU A 47 -9.30 9.23 17.63
CA LEU A 47 -8.02 9.02 18.29
C LEU A 47 -7.51 7.58 18.10
N SER A 48 -8.38 6.57 18.14
CA SER A 48 -7.98 5.17 17.88
C SER A 48 -7.36 5.01 16.51
N ARG A 49 -7.84 5.73 15.50
CA ARG A 49 -7.27 5.72 14.16
C ARG A 49 -5.88 6.38 14.09
N CYS A 50 -5.62 7.38 14.94
CA CYS A 50 -4.27 7.98 15.02
C CYS A 50 -3.24 7.04 15.69
N VAL A 51 -3.68 6.04 16.44
CA VAL A 51 -2.83 5.09 17.18
C VAL A 51 -2.69 3.75 16.47
N SER A 52 -3.52 3.46 15.47
CA SER A 52 -3.57 2.16 14.77
C SER A 52 -2.35 1.87 13.87
N GLY A 53 -1.45 2.83 13.71
CA GLY A 53 -0.30 2.70 12.81
C GLY A 53 -0.66 2.98 11.35
N PRO A 54 0.34 3.01 10.46
CA PRO A 54 0.16 3.40 9.06
C PRO A 54 -0.52 2.29 8.26
N GLN A 55 -1.85 2.28 8.27
CA GLN A 55 -2.62 1.43 7.36
C GLN A 55 -2.70 2.04 5.96
N TYR A 56 -2.60 3.38 5.87
CA TYR A 56 -2.66 4.14 4.63
C TYR A 56 -1.72 5.34 4.69
N SER A 57 -1.11 5.72 3.58
CA SER A 57 -0.10 6.79 3.49
C SER A 57 -0.60 8.20 3.86
N TRP A 58 -1.91 8.43 3.86
CA TRP A 58 -2.53 9.72 4.27
C TRP A 58 -3.03 9.72 5.71
N ASP A 59 -3.13 8.55 6.36
CA ASP A 59 -3.49 8.53 7.77
C ASP A 59 -2.40 9.26 8.56
N TYR A 60 -2.80 10.19 9.42
CA TYR A 60 -1.88 10.87 10.32
C TYR A 60 -1.62 9.98 11.53
N HIS A 61 -0.41 9.47 11.64
CA HIS A 61 0.01 8.56 12.73
C HIS A 61 1.11 9.21 13.55
N PRO A 62 0.76 10.09 14.51
CA PRO A 62 1.74 10.73 15.39
C PRO A 62 2.31 9.78 16.44
N PHE A 63 1.72 8.60 16.61
CA PHE A 63 2.09 7.59 17.60
C PHE A 63 2.65 6.34 16.94
N GLN A 64 3.44 5.57 17.70
CA GLN A 64 3.74 4.19 17.31
C GLN A 64 2.44 3.36 17.37
N ALA A 65 2.31 2.41 16.45
CA ALA A 65 1.20 1.47 16.46
C ALA A 65 1.11 0.75 17.81
N ASN A 66 -0.09 0.75 18.40
CA ASN A 66 -0.36 0.12 19.67
C ASN A 66 -1.76 -0.49 19.65
N ASP A 67 -1.82 -1.79 19.37
CA ASP A 67 -3.09 -2.52 19.22
C ASP A 67 -3.92 -2.53 20.50
N GLU A 68 -3.27 -2.59 21.67
CA GLU A 68 -3.97 -2.54 22.97
C GLU A 68 -4.64 -1.19 23.18
N ALA A 69 -3.94 -0.09 22.88
CA ALA A 69 -4.52 1.26 22.95
C ALA A 69 -5.66 1.45 21.96
N VAL A 70 -5.53 0.88 20.74
CA VAL A 70 -6.62 0.89 19.74
C VAL A 70 -7.85 0.18 20.30
N GLU A 71 -7.71 -1.02 20.85
CA GLU A 71 -8.83 -1.79 21.40
C GLU A 71 -9.50 -1.03 22.55
N GLN A 72 -8.72 -0.46 23.47
CA GLN A 72 -9.23 0.33 24.59
C GLN A 72 -10.03 1.55 24.10
N LEU A 73 -9.50 2.31 23.14
CA LEU A 73 -10.17 3.50 22.58
C LEU A 73 -11.44 3.12 21.81
N ILE A 74 -11.42 2.02 21.05
CA ILE A 74 -12.61 1.52 20.36
C ILE A 74 -13.69 1.11 21.38
N ARG A 75 -13.34 0.35 22.42
CA ARG A 75 -14.27 -0.01 23.49
C ARG A 75 -14.84 1.23 24.17
N GLN A 76 -13.99 2.19 24.51
CA GLN A 76 -14.42 3.47 25.10
C GLN A 76 -15.38 4.20 24.17
N SER A 77 -15.09 4.28 22.88
CA SER A 77 -15.93 4.98 21.90
C SER A 77 -17.33 4.39 21.84
N ILE A 78 -17.45 3.05 21.83
CA ILE A 78 -18.73 2.33 21.78
C ILE A 78 -19.54 2.60 23.04
N VAL A 79 -18.96 2.41 24.23
CA VAL A 79 -19.63 2.62 25.53
C VAL A 79 -20.06 4.06 25.71
N LYS A 80 -19.33 5.03 25.13
CA LYS A 80 -19.66 6.45 25.14
C LYS A 80 -20.60 6.89 24.02
N GLY A 81 -21.18 5.97 23.27
CA GLY A 81 -22.25 6.22 22.31
C GLY A 81 -21.79 6.68 20.92
N SER A 82 -20.55 6.40 20.54
CA SER A 82 -20.11 6.68 19.18
C SER A 82 -20.68 5.65 18.20
N ALA A 83 -21.59 6.08 17.36
CA ALA A 83 -22.06 5.28 16.23
C ALA A 83 -20.93 5.01 15.20
N MET A 84 -20.00 5.97 15.03
CA MET A 84 -18.80 5.79 14.21
C MET A 84 -17.90 4.70 14.80
N GLY A 85 -17.72 4.67 16.11
CA GLY A 85 -16.96 3.63 16.80
C GLY A 85 -17.54 2.24 16.60
N VAL A 86 -18.87 2.09 16.67
CA VAL A 86 -19.57 0.82 16.39
C VAL A 86 -19.30 0.34 14.96
N LEU A 87 -19.52 1.21 13.95
CA LEU A 87 -19.29 0.84 12.54
C LEU A 87 -17.81 0.59 12.24
N GLY A 88 -16.91 1.36 12.84
CA GLY A 88 -15.46 1.17 12.70
C GLY A 88 -14.99 -0.16 13.29
N ALA A 89 -15.44 -0.51 14.49
CA ALA A 89 -15.15 -1.78 15.14
C ALA A 89 -15.70 -2.98 14.33
N MET A 90 -16.93 -2.85 13.84
CA MET A 90 -17.55 -3.85 12.96
C MET A 90 -16.70 -4.08 11.70
N ARG A 91 -16.28 -3.00 11.04
CA ARG A 91 -15.45 -3.03 9.81
C ARG A 91 -14.10 -3.74 10.02
N CYS A 92 -13.45 -3.49 11.17
CA CYS A 92 -12.14 -4.06 11.50
C CYS A 92 -12.21 -5.45 12.16
N GLY A 93 -13.42 -6.02 12.33
CA GLY A 93 -13.61 -7.30 13.02
C GLY A 93 -13.34 -7.25 14.52
N MET A 94 -13.32 -6.05 15.11
CA MET A 94 -13.06 -5.82 16.55
C MET A 94 -14.33 -5.78 17.39
N LEU A 95 -15.52 -5.72 16.78
CA LEU A 95 -16.79 -5.64 17.48
C LEU A 95 -17.14 -7.01 18.09
N THR A 96 -16.90 -7.14 19.39
CA THR A 96 -17.22 -8.38 20.16
C THR A 96 -18.67 -8.36 20.64
N PRO A 97 -19.25 -9.54 21.01
CA PRO A 97 -20.60 -9.61 21.61
C PRO A 97 -20.73 -8.72 22.84
N GLU A 98 -19.70 -8.67 23.70
CA GLU A 98 -19.70 -7.84 24.91
C GLU A 98 -19.72 -6.34 24.57
N MET A 99 -19.09 -5.94 23.45
CA MET A 99 -19.18 -4.55 22.96
C MET A 99 -20.55 -4.25 22.35
N GLU A 100 -21.18 -5.22 21.67
CA GLU A 100 -22.56 -5.07 21.16
C GLU A 100 -23.55 -4.93 22.31
N GLU A 101 -23.41 -5.67 23.39
CA GLU A 101 -24.25 -5.54 24.60
C GLU A 101 -24.03 -4.20 25.33
N ALA A 102 -22.83 -3.67 25.30
CA ALA A 102 -22.46 -2.43 25.98
C ALA A 102 -22.79 -1.16 25.18
N MET A 103 -23.11 -1.27 23.88
CA MET A 103 -23.42 -0.10 23.07
C MET A 103 -24.79 0.50 23.48
N PRO A 104 -24.95 1.83 23.50
CA PRO A 104 -26.21 2.47 23.83
C PRO A 104 -27.19 2.56 22.65
N PHE A 105 -27.11 1.61 21.75
CA PHE A 105 -28.01 1.45 20.59
C PHE A 105 -28.72 0.12 20.71
N ALA A 106 -30.00 0.06 20.35
CA ALA A 106 -30.78 -1.17 20.44
C ALA A 106 -30.23 -2.28 19.51
N ASN A 107 -29.57 -1.90 18.43
CA ASN A 107 -28.94 -2.81 17.46
C ASN A 107 -28.01 -2.05 16.50
N LEU A 108 -27.29 -2.78 15.65
CA LEU A 108 -26.38 -2.21 14.65
C LEU A 108 -27.08 -1.29 13.65
N ARG A 109 -28.36 -1.55 13.34
CA ARG A 109 -29.15 -0.71 12.43
C ARG A 109 -29.37 0.69 13.02
N GLU A 110 -29.62 0.80 14.31
CA GLU A 110 -29.80 2.09 14.98
C GLU A 110 -28.49 2.90 14.95
N ALA A 111 -27.36 2.28 15.30
CA ALA A 111 -26.05 2.91 15.18
C ALA A 111 -25.76 3.36 13.73
N TRP A 112 -26.06 2.50 12.75
CA TRP A 112 -25.91 2.82 11.33
C TRP A 112 -26.79 4.02 10.92
N ASN A 113 -28.04 4.08 11.39
CA ASN A 113 -28.95 5.19 11.08
C ASN A 113 -28.40 6.55 11.56
N VAL A 114 -27.78 6.61 12.75
CA VAL A 114 -27.13 7.85 13.25
C VAL A 114 -26.04 8.35 12.29
N VAL A 115 -25.19 7.45 11.78
CA VAL A 115 -24.15 7.80 10.79
C VAL A 115 -24.80 8.17 9.45
N TYR A 116 -25.83 7.44 9.04
CA TYR A 116 -26.55 7.69 7.79
C TYR A 116 -27.21 9.08 7.76
N GLU A 117 -27.84 9.50 8.85
CA GLU A 117 -28.43 10.85 8.99
C GLU A 117 -27.38 11.94 8.89
N LYS A 118 -26.21 11.77 9.53
CA LYS A 118 -25.08 12.69 9.39
C LYS A 118 -24.56 12.73 7.92
N ALA A 119 -24.52 11.59 7.25
CA ALA A 119 -24.14 11.52 5.84
C ALA A 119 -25.14 12.25 4.95
N GLN A 120 -26.44 12.08 5.17
CA GLN A 120 -27.49 12.81 4.46
C GLN A 120 -27.44 14.32 4.72
N ALA A 121 -27.06 14.74 5.93
CA ALA A 121 -26.86 16.14 6.30
C ALA A 121 -25.59 16.77 5.67
N GLY A 122 -24.76 15.98 4.96
CA GLY A 122 -23.60 16.49 4.24
C GLY A 122 -22.24 16.20 4.88
N CYS A 123 -22.17 15.41 5.96
CA CYS A 123 -20.91 14.99 6.58
C CYS A 123 -20.15 14.04 5.67
N LEU A 124 -19.03 14.49 5.09
CA LEU A 124 -18.24 13.71 4.14
C LEU A 124 -17.62 12.46 4.78
N PHE A 125 -17.19 12.56 6.05
CA PHE A 125 -16.65 11.42 6.78
C PHE A 125 -17.71 10.34 6.99
N ALA A 126 -18.93 10.74 7.37
CA ALA A 126 -20.07 9.83 7.49
C ALA A 126 -20.46 9.21 6.14
N MET A 127 -20.45 10.00 5.04
CA MET A 127 -20.68 9.47 3.68
C MET A 127 -19.67 8.37 3.33
N ASN A 128 -18.39 8.58 3.64
CA ASN A 128 -17.37 7.55 3.42
C ASN A 128 -17.62 6.30 4.28
N MET A 129 -18.05 6.44 5.53
CA MET A 129 -18.40 5.30 6.38
C MET A 129 -19.59 4.52 5.84
N ILE A 130 -20.64 5.20 5.37
CA ILE A 130 -21.79 4.54 4.72
C ILE A 130 -21.37 3.84 3.43
N GLY A 131 -20.55 4.50 2.60
CA GLY A 131 -19.96 3.88 1.42
C GLY A 131 -19.20 2.59 1.76
N ASN A 132 -18.37 2.63 2.80
CA ASN A 132 -17.62 1.45 3.26
C ASN A 132 -18.54 0.33 3.77
N THR A 133 -19.65 0.66 4.45
CA THR A 133 -20.63 -0.34 4.93
C THR A 133 -21.19 -1.15 3.76
N TYR A 134 -21.46 -0.51 2.63
CA TYR A 134 -21.92 -1.19 1.40
C TYR A 134 -20.79 -1.91 0.67
N PHE A 135 -19.67 -1.25 0.45
CA PHE A 135 -18.52 -1.77 -0.30
C PHE A 135 -17.95 -3.08 0.28
N TRP A 136 -17.86 -3.15 1.61
CA TRP A 136 -17.35 -4.34 2.31
C TRP A 136 -18.45 -5.30 2.73
N LEU A 137 -19.69 -5.08 2.31
CA LEU A 137 -20.87 -5.88 2.64
C LEU A 137 -21.17 -5.97 4.16
N ASP A 138 -20.66 -5.04 4.96
CA ASP A 138 -21.00 -4.92 6.39
C ASP A 138 -22.51 -4.68 6.59
N ILE A 139 -23.19 -4.23 5.53
CA ILE A 139 -24.66 -4.06 5.48
C ILE A 139 -25.42 -5.35 5.80
N VAL A 140 -24.82 -6.51 5.55
CA VAL A 140 -25.37 -7.83 5.93
C VAL A 140 -25.63 -7.89 7.43
N ARG A 141 -24.64 -7.51 8.25
CA ARG A 141 -24.78 -7.45 9.72
C ARG A 141 -25.75 -6.36 10.17
N VAL A 142 -25.65 -5.18 9.55
CA VAL A 142 -26.53 -4.04 9.85
C VAL A 142 -28.00 -4.40 9.59
N GLU A 143 -28.29 -5.11 8.52
CA GLU A 143 -29.66 -5.55 8.17
C GLU A 143 -30.08 -6.85 8.86
N GLY A 144 -29.14 -7.56 9.50
CA GLY A 144 -29.41 -8.86 10.11
C GLY A 144 -29.85 -9.91 9.09
N LYS A 145 -29.41 -9.77 7.82
CA LYS A 145 -29.82 -10.66 6.74
C LYS A 145 -28.76 -11.72 6.47
N GLY A 146 -29.22 -12.93 6.14
CA GLY A 146 -28.38 -14.04 5.74
C GLY A 146 -28.98 -14.82 4.57
N PRO A 147 -28.30 -15.88 4.07
CA PRO A 147 -28.76 -16.66 2.92
C PRO A 147 -30.16 -17.25 3.10
N ASN A 148 -30.58 -17.50 4.36
CA ASN A 148 -31.88 -18.10 4.68
C ASN A 148 -33.05 -17.10 4.58
N ASP A 149 -32.78 -15.82 4.48
CA ASP A 149 -33.79 -14.76 4.33
C ASP A 149 -34.16 -14.53 2.85
N PHE A 150 -33.60 -15.32 1.95
CA PHE A 150 -33.81 -15.22 0.51
C PHE A 150 -34.34 -16.53 -0.08
N PRO A 151 -35.09 -16.45 -1.21
CA PRO A 151 -35.65 -17.63 -1.88
C PRO A 151 -34.61 -18.66 -2.35
N SER A 152 -33.38 -18.23 -2.63
CA SER A 152 -32.25 -19.08 -2.99
C SER A 152 -30.91 -18.40 -2.68
N LYS A 153 -29.81 -19.17 -2.73
CA LYS A 153 -28.44 -18.64 -2.60
C LYS A 153 -28.11 -17.65 -3.74
N GLU A 154 -28.63 -17.89 -4.94
CA GLU A 154 -28.46 -17.02 -6.09
C GLU A 154 -29.13 -15.65 -5.84
N ALA A 155 -30.35 -15.66 -5.28
CA ALA A 155 -31.07 -14.44 -4.91
C ALA A 155 -30.31 -13.64 -3.84
N PHE A 156 -29.74 -14.32 -2.85
CA PHE A 156 -28.86 -13.68 -1.88
C PHE A 156 -27.61 -13.09 -2.55
N GLY A 157 -26.96 -13.81 -3.46
CA GLY A 157 -25.82 -13.33 -4.23
C GLY A 157 -26.15 -12.08 -5.09
N VAL A 158 -27.34 -12.04 -5.70
CA VAL A 158 -27.81 -10.85 -6.43
C VAL A 158 -27.95 -9.65 -5.47
N TRP A 159 -28.58 -9.85 -4.32
CA TRP A 159 -28.76 -8.80 -3.32
C TRP A 159 -27.42 -8.27 -2.79
N LEU A 160 -26.41 -9.13 -2.59
CA LEU A 160 -25.06 -8.72 -2.18
C LEU A 160 -24.43 -7.77 -3.21
N ARG A 161 -24.41 -8.17 -4.49
CA ARG A 161 -23.86 -7.36 -5.59
C ARG A 161 -24.58 -6.01 -5.75
N GLU A 162 -25.92 -6.02 -5.72
CA GLU A 162 -26.71 -4.78 -5.77
C GLU A 162 -26.44 -3.89 -4.55
N SER A 163 -26.23 -4.49 -3.38
CA SER A 163 -25.92 -3.75 -2.16
C SER A 163 -24.53 -3.11 -2.23
N GLU A 164 -23.55 -3.83 -2.73
CA GLU A 164 -22.20 -3.30 -2.88
C GLU A 164 -22.15 -2.06 -3.77
N LEU A 165 -22.84 -2.07 -4.90
CA LEU A 165 -22.90 -0.92 -5.82
C LEU A 165 -23.53 0.35 -5.21
N LYS A 166 -24.28 0.23 -4.11
CA LYS A 166 -24.81 1.38 -3.37
C LYS A 166 -23.70 2.21 -2.69
N CYS A 167 -22.46 1.73 -2.62
CA CYS A 167 -21.32 2.49 -2.14
C CYS A 167 -20.99 3.69 -3.05
N LEU A 168 -21.12 3.53 -4.38
CA LEU A 168 -20.65 4.49 -5.38
C LEU A 168 -21.16 5.92 -5.15
N PRO A 169 -22.48 6.20 -5.07
CA PRO A 169 -22.97 7.57 -4.89
C PRO A 169 -22.50 8.23 -3.59
N TRP A 170 -22.20 7.45 -2.54
CA TRP A 170 -21.64 7.96 -1.30
C TRP A 170 -20.17 8.35 -1.44
N PHE A 171 -19.38 7.49 -2.07
CA PHE A 171 -17.99 7.79 -2.34
C PHE A 171 -17.83 8.96 -3.31
N GLU A 172 -18.66 9.04 -4.36
CA GLU A 172 -18.67 10.15 -5.31
C GLU A 172 -18.92 11.50 -4.61
N LYS A 173 -19.94 11.58 -3.75
CA LYS A 173 -20.27 12.80 -3.00
C LYS A 173 -19.16 13.17 -2.01
N ALA A 174 -18.64 12.20 -1.26
CA ALA A 174 -17.58 12.46 -0.29
C ALA A 174 -16.29 12.93 -0.99
N PHE A 175 -15.90 12.27 -2.09
CA PHE A 175 -14.71 12.62 -2.88
C PHE A 175 -14.86 14.00 -3.56
N ALA A 176 -15.99 14.26 -4.20
CA ALA A 176 -16.26 15.58 -4.79
C ALA A 176 -16.27 16.70 -3.75
N GLY A 177 -16.74 16.41 -2.54
CA GLY A 177 -16.77 17.35 -1.41
C GLY A 177 -15.41 17.67 -0.81
N GLY A 178 -14.37 16.90 -1.13
CA GLY A 178 -13.00 17.17 -0.65
C GLY A 178 -12.37 16.06 0.18
N MET A 179 -13.07 14.94 0.40
CA MET A 179 -12.50 13.78 1.08
C MET A 179 -11.79 12.86 0.07
N GLY A 180 -10.51 13.14 -0.22
CA GLY A 180 -9.72 12.39 -1.19
C GLY A 180 -9.67 10.89 -0.92
N PHE A 181 -9.67 10.50 0.35
CA PHE A 181 -9.72 9.12 0.80
C PHE A 181 -10.92 8.32 0.27
N ALA A 182 -12.10 8.94 0.20
CA ALA A 182 -13.33 8.28 -0.26
C ALA A 182 -13.24 7.80 -1.74
N GLY A 183 -12.38 8.42 -2.53
CA GLY A 183 -12.19 8.03 -3.92
C GLY A 183 -11.50 6.68 -4.12
N ARG A 184 -10.79 6.14 -3.11
CA ARG A 184 -9.93 4.96 -3.27
C ARG A 184 -10.70 3.69 -3.60
N ASN A 185 -11.72 3.36 -2.81
CA ASN A 185 -12.51 2.15 -3.05
C ASN A 185 -13.27 2.25 -4.38
N MET A 186 -13.81 3.42 -4.69
CA MET A 186 -14.44 3.72 -5.97
C MET A 186 -13.45 3.58 -7.15
N TYR A 187 -12.23 4.10 -6.99
CA TYR A 187 -11.15 3.94 -7.96
C TYR A 187 -10.82 2.47 -8.19
N ASN A 188 -10.66 1.68 -7.14
CA ASN A 188 -10.34 0.26 -7.25
C ASN A 188 -11.45 -0.50 -7.98
N LEU A 189 -12.73 -0.24 -7.67
CA LEU A 189 -13.86 -0.82 -8.39
C LEU A 189 -13.81 -0.54 -9.89
N TYR A 190 -13.51 0.70 -10.29
CA TYR A 190 -13.40 1.02 -11.72
C TYR A 190 -12.08 0.55 -12.33
N ASN A 191 -10.98 0.56 -11.57
CA ASN A 191 -9.68 0.16 -12.10
C ASN A 191 -9.58 -1.35 -12.32
N ASP A 192 -9.95 -2.14 -11.32
CA ASP A 192 -9.75 -3.59 -11.33
C ASP A 192 -11.03 -4.33 -11.71
N GLY A 193 -12.17 -3.70 -11.50
CA GLY A 193 -13.47 -4.34 -11.56
C GLY A 193 -13.69 -5.27 -10.39
N GLU A 194 -14.85 -5.87 -10.34
CA GLU A 194 -15.17 -6.98 -9.44
C GLU A 194 -16.10 -7.96 -10.14
N GLU A 195 -15.74 -9.25 -10.11
CA GLU A 195 -16.45 -10.29 -10.86
C GLU A 195 -17.94 -10.36 -10.46
N GLY A 196 -18.81 -10.22 -11.45
CA GLY A 196 -20.27 -10.25 -11.25
C GLY A 196 -20.86 -8.97 -10.63
N VAL A 197 -20.05 -7.96 -10.29
CA VAL A 197 -20.49 -6.68 -9.71
C VAL A 197 -20.32 -5.55 -10.72
N ILE A 198 -19.09 -5.30 -11.17
CA ILE A 198 -18.77 -4.20 -12.09
C ILE A 198 -17.58 -4.56 -12.99
N ALA A 199 -17.71 -4.32 -14.27
CA ALA A 199 -16.59 -4.47 -15.19
C ALA A 199 -15.56 -3.34 -15.01
N PRO A 200 -14.26 -3.60 -15.24
CA PRO A 200 -13.23 -2.56 -15.19
C PRO A 200 -13.53 -1.42 -16.17
N ASP A 201 -13.38 -0.19 -15.72
CA ASP A 201 -13.50 1.03 -16.51
C ASP A 201 -12.30 1.95 -16.25
N LYS A 202 -11.22 1.71 -16.98
CA LYS A 202 -9.97 2.48 -16.83
C LYS A 202 -10.16 3.98 -17.08
N SER A 203 -11.14 4.36 -17.90
CA SER A 203 -11.42 5.78 -18.18
C SER A 203 -12.00 6.49 -16.96
N LYS A 204 -12.91 5.82 -16.23
CA LYS A 204 -13.45 6.35 -14.97
C LYS A 204 -12.37 6.35 -13.88
N ALA A 205 -11.57 5.30 -13.78
CA ALA A 205 -10.46 5.25 -12.83
C ALA A 205 -9.47 6.40 -13.07
N GLU A 206 -9.10 6.66 -14.33
CA GLU A 206 -8.25 7.79 -14.70
C GLU A 206 -8.88 9.14 -14.36
N ALA A 207 -10.18 9.30 -14.63
CA ALA A 207 -10.90 10.55 -14.32
C ALA A 207 -10.91 10.85 -12.81
N ILE A 208 -11.09 9.81 -11.96
CA ILE A 208 -11.00 9.93 -10.51
C ILE A 208 -9.58 10.33 -10.09
N ALA A 209 -8.55 9.64 -10.61
CA ALA A 209 -7.17 9.94 -10.30
C ALA A 209 -6.79 11.38 -10.71
N ARG A 210 -7.22 11.82 -11.90
CA ARG A 210 -7.02 13.19 -12.37
C ARG A 210 -7.66 14.22 -11.45
N LEU A 211 -8.95 14.02 -11.10
CA LEU A 211 -9.66 14.95 -10.21
C LEU A 211 -8.98 15.07 -8.84
N GLY A 212 -8.52 13.97 -8.27
CA GLY A 212 -7.76 13.98 -7.02
C GLY A 212 -6.42 14.69 -7.15
N ALA A 213 -5.71 14.48 -8.27
CA ALA A 213 -4.44 15.16 -8.55
C ALA A 213 -4.63 16.68 -8.74
N GLU A 214 -5.68 17.11 -9.45
CA GLU A 214 -6.05 18.53 -9.61
C GLU A 214 -6.37 19.21 -8.28
N LYS A 215 -6.91 18.47 -7.31
CA LYS A 215 -7.12 18.92 -5.93
C LYS A 215 -5.84 18.94 -5.09
N GLY A 216 -4.72 18.46 -5.63
CA GLY A 216 -3.42 18.46 -4.97
C GLY A 216 -3.18 17.32 -4.00
N TYR A 217 -4.03 16.30 -3.95
CA TYR A 217 -3.85 15.16 -3.05
C TYR A 217 -2.66 14.28 -3.49
N PRO A 218 -1.68 14.02 -2.60
CA PRO A 218 -0.43 13.37 -2.99
C PRO A 218 -0.61 11.94 -3.52
N ASP A 219 -1.48 11.14 -2.90
CA ASP A 219 -1.79 9.78 -3.37
C ASP A 219 -2.42 9.80 -4.79
N TRP A 220 -3.27 10.77 -5.07
CA TRP A 220 -3.90 10.91 -6.37
C TRP A 220 -2.96 11.50 -7.43
N GLN A 221 -2.03 12.37 -7.03
CA GLN A 221 -0.96 12.84 -7.92
C GLN A 221 -0.09 11.67 -8.37
N GLU A 222 0.30 10.78 -7.46
CA GLU A 222 1.05 9.56 -7.79
C GLU A 222 0.27 8.62 -8.72
N ARG A 223 -1.02 8.36 -8.42
CA ARG A 223 -1.86 7.50 -9.26
C ARG A 223 -2.06 8.06 -10.66
N TYR A 224 -2.35 9.35 -10.77
CA TYR A 224 -2.54 9.99 -12.07
C TYR A 224 -1.24 10.05 -12.86
N ALA A 225 -0.11 10.30 -12.21
CA ALA A 225 1.21 10.18 -12.83
C ALA A 225 1.44 8.78 -13.44
N GLY A 226 0.99 7.72 -12.75
CA GLY A 226 1.03 6.34 -13.25
C GLY A 226 0.26 6.15 -14.56
N PHE A 227 -0.87 6.82 -14.75
CA PHE A 227 -1.58 6.82 -16.04
C PHE A 227 -0.85 7.60 -17.12
N LEU A 228 -0.19 8.69 -16.76
CA LEU A 228 0.46 9.59 -17.71
C LEU A 228 1.80 9.10 -18.21
N ILE A 229 2.55 8.37 -17.38
CA ILE A 229 3.95 8.02 -17.66
C ILE A 229 4.14 7.21 -18.94
N SER A 230 3.13 6.43 -19.33
CA SER A 230 3.11 5.63 -20.56
C SER A 230 2.46 6.34 -21.75
N LYS A 231 1.86 7.52 -21.55
CA LYS A 231 1.21 8.28 -22.63
C LYS A 231 2.24 9.12 -23.37
N GLU A 232 2.19 9.09 -24.69
CA GLU A 232 3.08 9.87 -25.54
C GLU A 232 3.01 11.38 -25.19
N GLY A 233 4.16 11.99 -25.02
CA GLY A 233 4.28 13.41 -24.70
C GLY A 233 3.87 13.81 -23.25
N ARG A 234 3.42 12.89 -22.40
CA ARG A 234 2.94 13.21 -21.04
C ARG A 234 3.90 12.80 -19.92
N ALA A 235 5.07 12.24 -20.26
CA ALA A 235 5.99 11.70 -19.27
C ALA A 235 6.59 12.78 -18.35
N GLN A 236 6.81 14.00 -18.84
CA GLN A 236 7.29 15.11 -18.02
C GLN A 236 6.23 15.53 -17.00
N GLU A 237 4.97 15.64 -17.41
CA GLU A 237 3.85 15.95 -16.50
C GLU A 237 3.70 14.88 -15.41
N ALA A 238 3.87 13.59 -15.78
CA ALA A 238 3.88 12.51 -14.79
C ALA A 238 5.00 12.70 -13.77
N LEU A 239 6.19 13.05 -14.22
CA LEU A 239 7.33 13.29 -13.33
C LEU A 239 7.10 14.47 -12.38
N ASP A 240 6.51 15.56 -12.88
CA ASP A 240 6.16 16.75 -12.08
C ASP A 240 5.15 16.40 -10.98
N LEU A 241 4.16 15.55 -11.29
CA LEU A 241 3.19 15.06 -10.32
C LEU A 241 3.84 14.15 -9.27
N TYR A 242 4.77 13.24 -9.65
CA TYR A 242 5.54 12.47 -8.68
C TYR A 242 6.35 13.36 -7.75
N PHE A 243 7.00 14.41 -8.26
CA PHE A 243 7.70 15.36 -7.41
C PHE A 243 6.75 16.11 -6.47
N ALA A 244 5.58 16.53 -6.96
CA ALA A 244 4.58 17.18 -6.12
C ALA A 244 4.08 16.27 -5.00
N ALA A 245 3.82 15.01 -5.30
CA ALA A 245 3.42 13.99 -4.32
C ALA A 245 4.53 13.73 -3.28
N ALA A 246 5.77 13.51 -3.74
CA ALA A 246 6.92 13.25 -2.88
C ALA A 246 7.19 14.39 -1.89
N LYS A 247 7.09 15.65 -2.33
CA LYS A 247 7.23 16.84 -1.48
C LYS A 247 6.18 16.93 -0.38
N GLN A 248 5.01 16.33 -0.59
CA GLN A 248 3.93 16.24 0.38
C GLN A 248 4.03 14.99 1.27
N GLY A 249 5.12 14.20 1.13
CA GLY A 249 5.38 13.02 1.96
C GLY A 249 4.88 11.71 1.39
N GLN A 250 4.45 11.66 0.12
CA GLN A 250 4.17 10.41 -0.59
C GLN A 250 5.51 9.77 -0.98
N LEU A 251 6.10 9.03 -0.03
CA LEU A 251 7.47 8.52 -0.16
C LEU A 251 7.64 7.50 -1.30
N SER A 252 6.58 6.75 -1.65
CA SER A 252 6.58 5.83 -2.78
C SER A 252 6.86 6.51 -4.13
N SER A 253 6.53 7.78 -4.26
CA SER A 253 6.81 8.56 -5.49
C SER A 253 8.30 8.71 -5.77
N TRP A 254 9.17 8.63 -4.76
CA TRP A 254 10.61 8.65 -4.95
C TRP A 254 11.14 7.48 -5.78
N PHE A 255 10.47 6.32 -5.73
CA PHE A 255 10.77 5.19 -6.60
C PHE A 255 10.65 5.55 -8.09
N TYR A 256 9.54 6.18 -8.48
CA TYR A 256 9.29 6.55 -9.87
C TYR A 256 10.21 7.66 -10.35
N ILE A 257 10.51 8.65 -9.48
CA ILE A 257 11.48 9.72 -9.77
C ILE A 257 12.89 9.12 -9.96
N GLY A 258 13.32 8.26 -9.05
CA GLY A 258 14.61 7.56 -9.15
C GLY A 258 14.71 6.73 -10.43
N LYS A 259 13.64 6.01 -10.79
CA LYS A 259 13.57 5.25 -12.03
C LYS A 259 13.71 6.15 -13.27
N ALA A 260 13.07 7.32 -13.29
CA ALA A 260 13.19 8.28 -14.40
C ALA A 260 14.64 8.73 -14.61
N PHE A 261 15.38 9.05 -13.52
CA PHE A 261 16.82 9.38 -13.60
C PHE A 261 17.68 8.18 -13.99
N GLN A 262 17.38 6.98 -13.49
CA GLN A 262 18.14 5.76 -13.82
C GLN A 262 17.99 5.40 -15.30
N GLU A 263 16.79 5.47 -15.85
CA GLU A 263 16.50 5.10 -17.24
C GLU A 263 16.90 6.19 -18.25
N GLY A 264 16.85 7.47 -17.88
CA GLY A 264 17.19 8.58 -18.75
C GLY A 264 16.23 8.80 -19.92
N LYS A 265 14.96 8.34 -19.80
CA LYS A 265 13.97 8.46 -20.89
C LYS A 265 13.17 9.76 -20.85
N VAL A 266 12.94 10.31 -19.66
CA VAL A 266 12.13 11.52 -19.41
C VAL A 266 13.04 12.70 -19.06
N VAL A 267 14.06 12.44 -18.28
CA VAL A 267 15.10 13.39 -17.88
C VAL A 267 16.46 12.81 -18.26
N PRO A 268 17.51 13.62 -18.37
CA PRO A 268 18.86 13.11 -18.60
C PRO A 268 19.23 12.05 -17.56
N LYS A 269 19.87 10.98 -18.01
CA LYS A 269 20.31 9.89 -17.15
C LYS A 269 21.27 10.40 -16.07
N ASP A 270 20.93 10.13 -14.80
CA ASP A 270 21.72 10.49 -13.63
C ASP A 270 21.54 9.46 -12.53
N CYS A 271 22.36 8.41 -12.54
CA CYS A 271 22.27 7.33 -11.55
C CYS A 271 22.66 7.76 -10.13
N PRO A 272 23.63 8.69 -9.89
CA PRO A 272 23.81 9.29 -8.57
C PRO A 272 22.56 10.00 -8.04
N GLN A 273 21.82 10.72 -8.88
CA GLN A 273 20.56 11.34 -8.47
C GLN A 273 19.46 10.28 -8.24
N ALA A 274 19.41 9.24 -9.08
CA ALA A 274 18.51 8.11 -8.87
C ALA A 274 18.74 7.44 -7.51
N MET A 275 20.02 7.23 -7.12
CA MET A 275 20.39 6.67 -5.83
C MET A 275 19.85 7.50 -4.66
N LYS A 276 20.00 8.84 -4.70
CA LYS A 276 19.44 9.73 -3.68
C LYS A 276 17.92 9.62 -3.59
N CYS A 277 17.23 9.51 -4.73
CA CYS A 277 15.77 9.33 -4.74
C CYS A 277 15.39 8.01 -4.08
N TYR A 278 16.09 6.91 -4.39
CA TYR A 278 15.81 5.64 -3.74
C TYR A 278 16.08 5.67 -2.23
N GLU A 279 17.16 6.32 -1.77
CA GLU A 279 17.46 6.52 -0.35
C GLU A 279 16.38 7.35 0.36
N LEU A 280 15.82 8.37 -0.30
CA LEU A 280 14.66 9.12 0.23
C LEU A 280 13.41 8.25 0.33
N GLY A 281 13.15 7.41 -0.67
CA GLY A 281 12.03 6.47 -0.66
C GLY A 281 12.13 5.45 0.47
N LEU A 282 13.34 5.03 0.85
CA LEU A 282 13.59 4.07 1.95
C LEU A 282 13.26 4.60 3.35
N GLN A 283 12.87 5.86 3.51
CA GLN A 283 12.25 6.36 4.74
C GLN A 283 10.86 5.73 4.97
N ASP A 284 10.22 5.19 3.93
CA ASP A 284 9.06 4.31 4.06
C ASP A 284 9.56 2.87 4.23
N PRO A 285 9.24 2.20 5.36
CA PRO A 285 9.62 0.80 5.58
C PRO A 285 9.10 -0.15 4.49
N ASN A 286 8.06 0.23 3.78
CA ASN A 286 7.43 -0.57 2.73
C ASN A 286 7.98 -0.25 1.31
N ALA A 287 8.97 0.61 1.19
CA ALA A 287 9.54 1.02 -0.10
C ALA A 287 10.48 -0.02 -0.73
N ILE A 288 10.01 -1.26 -0.85
CA ILE A 288 10.77 -2.43 -1.33
C ILE A 288 11.42 -2.18 -2.69
N GLY A 289 10.71 -1.51 -3.59
CA GLY A 289 11.24 -1.18 -4.91
C GLY A 289 12.48 -0.29 -4.86
N CYS A 290 12.53 0.65 -3.91
CA CYS A 290 13.70 1.52 -3.70
C CYS A 290 14.92 0.71 -3.24
N ALA A 291 14.76 -0.23 -2.30
CA ALA A 291 15.84 -1.08 -1.82
C ALA A 291 16.45 -1.89 -2.98
N ASN A 292 15.62 -2.56 -3.76
CA ASN A 292 16.09 -3.34 -4.89
C ASN A 292 16.84 -2.51 -5.92
N ARG A 293 16.32 -1.34 -6.30
CA ARG A 293 16.98 -0.47 -7.28
C ARG A 293 18.27 0.14 -6.77
N ALA A 294 18.32 0.55 -5.50
CA ALA A 294 19.56 0.99 -4.86
C ALA A 294 20.60 -0.14 -4.83
N GLY A 295 20.18 -1.34 -4.44
CA GLY A 295 21.03 -2.53 -4.46
C GLY A 295 21.57 -2.84 -5.85
N GLU A 296 20.74 -2.79 -6.89
CA GLU A 296 21.15 -2.99 -8.30
C GLU A 296 22.22 -2.00 -8.75
N LEU A 297 22.02 -0.69 -8.45
CA LEU A 297 23.02 0.32 -8.80
C LEU A 297 24.37 0.09 -8.14
N LEU A 298 24.37 -0.25 -6.85
CA LEU A 298 25.59 -0.56 -6.09
C LEU A 298 26.23 -1.88 -6.50
N PHE A 299 25.44 -2.89 -6.84
CA PHE A 299 25.95 -4.18 -7.32
C PHE A 299 26.72 -4.04 -8.64
N HIS A 300 26.18 -3.26 -9.56
CA HIS A 300 26.81 -3.07 -10.85
C HIS A 300 27.91 -2.02 -10.88
N GLY A 301 27.85 -1.00 -10.05
CA GLY A 301 28.86 0.06 -9.98
C GLY A 301 29.03 0.81 -11.30
N LYS A 302 27.93 1.29 -11.92
CA LYS A 302 27.91 1.92 -13.24
C LYS A 302 27.37 3.35 -13.21
N ASP A 303 27.59 4.07 -14.30
CA ASP A 303 26.95 5.36 -14.57
C ASP A 303 27.13 6.39 -13.45
N GLY A 304 28.33 6.44 -12.85
CA GLY A 304 28.69 7.39 -11.79
C GLY A 304 28.36 6.93 -10.35
N VAL A 305 27.79 5.73 -10.19
CA VAL A 305 27.59 5.10 -8.86
C VAL A 305 28.75 4.12 -8.63
N PRO A 306 29.57 4.32 -7.57
CA PRO A 306 30.63 3.37 -7.21
C PRO A 306 30.04 2.00 -6.83
N GLN A 307 30.75 0.92 -7.24
CA GLN A 307 30.37 -0.42 -6.82
C GLN A 307 30.58 -0.59 -5.31
N ASP A 308 29.54 -1.10 -4.63
CA ASP A 308 29.57 -1.42 -3.21
C ASP A 308 28.70 -2.64 -2.93
N TYR A 309 29.31 -3.81 -3.00
CA TYR A 309 28.61 -5.06 -2.75
C TYR A 309 28.07 -5.19 -1.32
N ALA A 310 28.78 -4.62 -0.33
CA ALA A 310 28.34 -4.75 1.06
C ALA A 310 27.02 -4.00 1.30
N ARG A 311 26.90 -2.77 0.77
CA ARG A 311 25.64 -2.03 0.82
C ARG A 311 24.57 -2.66 -0.07
N ALA A 312 24.94 -3.17 -1.26
CA ALA A 312 24.01 -3.87 -2.14
C ALA A 312 23.35 -5.07 -1.42
N VAL A 313 24.15 -5.89 -0.72
CA VAL A 313 23.63 -7.02 0.08
C VAL A 313 22.65 -6.54 1.15
N GLN A 314 22.95 -5.45 1.86
CA GLN A 314 22.04 -4.90 2.88
C GLN A 314 20.68 -4.53 2.28
N PHE A 315 20.65 -3.86 1.13
CA PHE A 315 19.41 -3.49 0.46
C PHE A 315 18.64 -4.69 -0.08
N PHE A 316 19.31 -5.67 -0.67
CA PHE A 316 18.63 -6.88 -1.13
C PHE A 316 18.09 -7.72 0.03
N GLU A 317 18.79 -7.84 1.16
CA GLU A 317 18.28 -8.51 2.35
C GLU A 317 17.07 -7.77 2.95
N GLN A 318 17.06 -6.45 2.94
CA GLN A 318 15.90 -5.66 3.35
C GLN A 318 14.67 -5.97 2.47
N ALA A 319 14.86 -6.03 1.14
CA ALA A 319 13.79 -6.37 0.21
C ALA A 319 13.32 -7.83 0.39
N HIS A 320 14.26 -8.76 0.54
CA HIS A 320 13.97 -10.18 0.73
C HIS A 320 13.19 -10.44 2.05
N ALA A 321 13.53 -9.76 3.14
CA ALA A 321 12.83 -9.86 4.42
C ALA A 321 11.33 -9.48 4.29
N GLN A 322 10.97 -8.65 3.31
CA GLN A 322 9.60 -8.27 2.98
C GLN A 322 9.00 -9.15 1.86
N LYS A 323 9.56 -10.33 1.64
CA LYS A 323 9.10 -11.33 0.65
C LYS A 323 9.15 -10.82 -0.82
N ASN A 324 10.01 -9.85 -1.11
CA ASN A 324 10.26 -9.44 -2.47
C ASN A 324 11.46 -10.22 -3.03
N THR A 325 11.21 -11.05 -4.04
CA THR A 325 12.21 -11.93 -4.66
C THR A 325 12.96 -11.27 -5.82
N TRP A 326 12.55 -10.06 -6.22
CA TRP A 326 13.27 -9.31 -7.23
C TRP A 326 14.65 -8.91 -6.69
N GLY A 327 15.72 -9.30 -7.36
CA GLY A 327 17.08 -9.10 -6.85
C GLY A 327 17.68 -10.31 -6.11
N ASN A 328 16.90 -11.39 -5.88
CA ASN A 328 17.42 -12.60 -5.26
C ASN A 328 18.52 -13.29 -6.10
N ASP A 329 18.54 -13.10 -7.40
CA ASP A 329 19.62 -13.58 -8.28
C ASP A 329 20.93 -12.82 -8.03
N MET A 330 20.89 -11.52 -7.78
CA MET A 330 22.05 -10.72 -7.39
C MET A 330 22.51 -11.04 -5.96
N LEU A 331 21.57 -11.14 -5.03
CA LEU A 331 21.86 -11.53 -3.65
C LEU A 331 22.44 -12.94 -3.56
N GLY A 332 21.85 -13.90 -4.29
CA GLY A 332 22.37 -15.26 -4.41
C GLY A 332 23.78 -15.29 -5.00
N THR A 333 24.05 -14.45 -5.99
CA THR A 333 25.39 -14.27 -6.56
C THR A 333 26.37 -13.74 -5.52
N CYS A 334 25.96 -12.76 -4.70
CA CYS A 334 26.78 -12.26 -3.60
C CYS A 334 27.14 -13.36 -2.61
N TYR A 335 26.17 -14.17 -2.17
CA TYR A 335 26.45 -15.29 -1.26
C TYR A 335 27.27 -16.41 -1.90
N LEU A 336 27.09 -16.69 -3.17
CA LEU A 336 27.84 -17.74 -3.88
C LEU A 336 29.33 -17.39 -3.98
N PHE A 337 29.66 -16.15 -4.34
CA PHE A 337 31.03 -15.73 -4.59
C PHE A 337 31.68 -14.97 -3.42
N GLY A 338 30.90 -14.58 -2.41
CA GLY A 338 31.37 -13.79 -1.27
C GLY A 338 31.53 -12.30 -1.59
N TYR A 339 30.68 -11.76 -2.45
CA TYR A 339 30.68 -10.34 -2.79
C TYR A 339 29.98 -9.54 -1.69
N GLY A 340 30.75 -8.79 -0.90
CA GLY A 340 30.23 -7.96 0.17
C GLY A 340 29.68 -8.71 1.39
N CYS A 341 29.73 -10.03 1.41
CA CYS A 341 29.29 -10.89 2.51
C CYS A 341 30.14 -12.19 2.60
N GLN A 342 29.97 -12.94 3.70
CA GLN A 342 30.59 -14.26 3.81
C GLN A 342 29.95 -15.23 2.81
N LYS A 343 30.80 -16.02 2.11
CA LYS A 343 30.33 -17.08 1.22
C LYS A 343 29.37 -18.03 1.92
N ASN A 344 28.22 -18.28 1.30
CA ASN A 344 27.23 -19.24 1.76
C ASN A 344 26.48 -19.86 0.57
N PRO A 345 27.04 -20.90 -0.08
CA PRO A 345 26.41 -21.53 -1.24
C PRO A 345 25.02 -22.11 -0.96
N ALA A 346 24.76 -22.60 0.26
CA ALA A 346 23.45 -23.11 0.63
C ALA A 346 22.40 -21.99 0.65
N ARG A 347 22.75 -20.80 1.17
CA ARG A 347 21.89 -19.62 1.11
C ARG A 347 21.70 -19.13 -0.33
N ALA A 348 22.75 -19.14 -1.14
CA ALA A 348 22.67 -18.80 -2.55
C ALA A 348 21.67 -19.69 -3.30
N LEU A 349 21.71 -21.02 -3.07
CA LEU A 349 20.77 -21.95 -3.66
C LEU A 349 19.32 -21.65 -3.28
N GLN A 350 19.06 -21.38 -2.00
CA GLN A 350 17.70 -21.02 -1.53
C GLN A 350 17.18 -19.78 -2.27
N LEU A 351 17.99 -18.72 -2.35
CA LEU A 351 17.64 -17.49 -3.04
C LEU A 351 17.36 -17.72 -4.54
N PHE A 352 18.20 -18.51 -5.21
CA PHE A 352 17.99 -18.84 -6.62
C PHE A 352 16.73 -19.67 -6.86
N GLN A 353 16.33 -20.51 -5.91
CA GLN A 353 15.08 -21.31 -6.01
C GLN A 353 13.82 -20.47 -5.86
N GLU A 354 13.91 -19.30 -5.24
CA GLU A 354 12.80 -18.37 -5.07
C GLU A 354 12.59 -17.44 -6.27
N VAL A 355 13.54 -17.43 -7.23
CA VAL A 355 13.44 -16.61 -8.45
C VAL A 355 12.56 -17.33 -9.48
N ASP A 356 11.50 -16.69 -9.92
CA ASP A 356 10.52 -17.19 -10.90
C ASP A 356 10.79 -16.73 -12.35
N TYR A 357 11.87 -15.97 -12.55
CA TYR A 357 12.31 -15.47 -13.86
C TYR A 357 13.73 -15.95 -14.20
N SER A 358 14.11 -15.91 -15.46
CA SER A 358 15.42 -16.39 -15.93
C SER A 358 16.36 -15.21 -16.18
N THR A 359 17.50 -15.18 -15.47
CA THR A 359 18.59 -14.22 -15.70
C THR A 359 19.91 -14.92 -15.96
N ASN A 360 20.88 -14.17 -16.50
CA ASN A 360 22.22 -14.69 -16.67
C ASN A 360 22.88 -15.01 -15.32
N LEU A 361 22.66 -14.18 -14.30
CA LEU A 361 23.19 -14.39 -12.94
C LEU A 361 22.63 -15.65 -12.30
N LEU A 362 21.31 -15.84 -12.35
CA LEU A 362 20.64 -17.04 -11.86
C LEU A 362 21.20 -18.30 -12.51
N ASN A 363 21.21 -18.34 -13.85
CA ASN A 363 21.66 -19.54 -14.58
C ASN A 363 23.15 -19.80 -14.40
N PHE A 364 23.98 -18.78 -14.37
CA PHE A 364 25.40 -18.91 -14.09
C PHE A 364 25.65 -19.41 -12.66
N GLY A 365 24.92 -18.84 -11.67
CA GLY A 365 25.00 -19.26 -10.28
C GLY A 365 24.58 -20.72 -10.07
N LEU A 366 23.44 -21.14 -10.63
CA LEU A 366 23.00 -22.54 -10.57
C LEU A 366 23.98 -23.47 -11.30
N GLY A 367 24.48 -23.04 -12.45
CA GLY A 367 25.53 -23.80 -13.19
C GLY A 367 26.76 -24.06 -12.33
N THR A 368 27.25 -23.03 -11.63
CA THR A 368 28.40 -23.12 -10.71
C THR A 368 28.12 -24.05 -9.54
N LEU A 369 26.93 -23.88 -8.88
CA LEU A 369 26.56 -24.74 -7.75
C LEU A 369 26.57 -26.23 -8.11
N TYR A 370 25.99 -26.61 -9.26
CA TYR A 370 25.92 -28.01 -9.68
C TYR A 370 27.26 -28.55 -10.22
N THR A 371 28.03 -27.76 -10.93
CA THR A 371 29.34 -28.25 -11.48
C THR A 371 30.39 -28.38 -10.39
N GLU A 372 30.31 -27.60 -9.30
CA GLU A 372 31.31 -27.61 -8.20
C GLU A 372 30.81 -28.34 -6.95
N GLY A 373 29.54 -28.82 -6.94
CA GLY A 373 28.97 -29.53 -5.81
C GLY A 373 28.81 -28.64 -4.57
N LEU A 374 28.56 -27.32 -4.75
CA LEU A 374 28.47 -26.35 -3.66
C LEU A 374 27.06 -26.29 -3.06
N GLY A 375 26.87 -26.92 -1.90
CA GLY A 375 25.58 -26.98 -1.23
C GLY A 375 24.56 -27.92 -1.89
N VAL A 376 24.94 -28.59 -2.97
CA VAL A 376 24.18 -29.62 -3.70
C VAL A 376 25.15 -30.74 -4.10
N PRO A 377 24.68 -31.98 -4.31
CA PRO A 377 25.50 -33.01 -4.97
C PRO A 377 26.02 -32.52 -6.33
N GLU A 378 27.27 -32.85 -6.65
CA GLU A 378 27.83 -32.51 -7.95
C GLU A 378 27.03 -33.18 -9.07
N ASP A 379 26.64 -32.38 -10.06
CA ASP A 379 25.98 -32.82 -11.28
C ASP A 379 26.47 -31.96 -12.45
N ILE A 380 27.57 -32.38 -13.05
CA ILE A 380 28.22 -31.66 -14.16
C ILE A 380 27.27 -31.48 -15.35
N LYS A 381 26.46 -32.51 -15.66
CA LYS A 381 25.53 -32.44 -16.79
C LYS A 381 24.48 -31.33 -16.57
N LYS A 382 23.86 -31.32 -15.39
CA LYS A 382 22.88 -30.32 -15.01
C LYS A 382 23.50 -28.94 -14.94
N GLY A 383 24.70 -28.80 -14.40
CA GLY A 383 25.42 -27.52 -14.35
C GLY A 383 25.71 -26.95 -15.73
N VAL A 384 26.16 -27.80 -16.67
CA VAL A 384 26.39 -27.43 -18.08
C VAL A 384 25.08 -26.99 -18.75
N GLU A 385 23.96 -27.67 -18.49
CA GLU A 385 22.63 -27.26 -18.99
C GLU A 385 22.27 -25.84 -18.54
N TYR A 386 22.55 -25.46 -17.29
CA TYR A 386 22.35 -24.08 -16.80
C TYR A 386 23.30 -23.09 -17.50
N PHE A 387 24.60 -23.40 -17.67
CA PHE A 387 25.49 -22.53 -18.42
C PHE A 387 25.04 -22.32 -19.87
N GLN A 388 24.47 -23.35 -20.51
CA GLN A 388 23.90 -23.24 -21.86
C GLN A 388 22.72 -22.25 -21.92
N LYS A 389 21.89 -22.15 -20.87
CA LYS A 389 20.80 -21.19 -20.80
C LYS A 389 21.29 -19.74 -20.80
N CYS A 390 22.52 -19.48 -20.34
CA CYS A 390 23.15 -18.17 -20.34
C CYS A 390 24.44 -18.14 -21.21
N LYS A 391 24.50 -18.89 -22.29
CA LYS A 391 25.68 -19.03 -23.15
C LYS A 391 26.24 -17.74 -23.74
N ASN A 392 25.48 -16.65 -23.76
CA ASN A 392 25.92 -15.33 -24.20
C ASN A 392 26.54 -14.49 -23.08
N TYR A 393 26.50 -14.96 -21.83
CA TYR A 393 27.13 -14.34 -20.68
C TYR A 393 28.61 -14.75 -20.60
N ALA A 394 29.53 -13.79 -20.60
CA ALA A 394 30.97 -14.08 -20.69
C ALA A 394 31.47 -15.09 -19.65
N PRO A 395 31.15 -15.01 -18.35
CA PRO A 395 31.55 -16.01 -17.36
C PRO A 395 31.06 -17.43 -17.68
N ALA A 396 29.84 -17.55 -18.24
CA ALA A 396 29.29 -18.86 -18.64
C ALA A 396 30.01 -19.42 -19.89
N GLN A 397 30.41 -18.57 -20.80
CA GLN A 397 31.24 -18.98 -21.98
C GLN A 397 32.59 -19.57 -21.53
N GLU A 398 33.25 -18.89 -20.58
CA GLU A 398 34.53 -19.37 -20.01
C GLU A 398 34.33 -20.71 -19.27
N ALA A 399 33.25 -20.82 -18.48
CA ALA A 399 32.93 -22.06 -17.79
C ALA A 399 32.69 -23.21 -18.76
N LEU A 400 31.93 -23.00 -19.84
CA LEU A 400 31.64 -24.01 -20.87
C LEU A 400 32.89 -24.52 -21.61
N LEU A 401 33.96 -23.74 -21.69
CA LEU A 401 35.23 -24.21 -22.29
C LEU A 401 35.88 -25.33 -21.51
N LYS A 402 35.61 -25.41 -20.18
CA LYS A 402 36.17 -26.46 -19.30
C LYS A 402 35.53 -27.84 -19.50
N PHE A 403 34.37 -27.88 -20.17
CA PHE A 403 33.57 -29.09 -20.35
C PHE A 403 33.44 -29.49 -21.83
N LYS A 404 34.23 -28.90 -22.71
CA LYS A 404 34.42 -29.32 -24.08
C LYS A 404 35.49 -30.39 -24.17
#